data_3648d509dfa0aa243805c8c1d089d9a1
#
_entry.id   3648d509dfa0aa243805c8c1d089d9a1
#
_cell.length_a   1.000
_cell.length_b   1.000
_cell.length_c   1.000
_cell.angle_alpha   90.00
_cell.angle_beta   90.00
_cell.angle_gamma   90.00
#
_symmetry.space_group_name_H-M   'P 1'
#
loop_
_entity.id
_entity.type
_entity.pdbx_description
1 polymer ?
#
loop_
_entity_poly.entity_id
_entity_poly.type
_entity_poly.pdbx_seq_one_letter_code
_entity_poly.pdbx_strand_id
1 'polypeptide(L)'
;MSEQRLTHVDESGAARMVDVSEKQPTKRVATASGRVLVSPEVVALLRGEGVPKGDALAVARIAGIMGAKQTPTLIPLCHPLAISKAEVDLDVDDDAVRISATVATTDRTGVEMEALTAVSVAALT
;
A
#
# COMPACT_ATOMS: atom_id res chain seq x y z
N MET A 1 16.08 -16.23 -24.87
CA MET A 1 15.24 -16.39 -23.66
C MET A 1 15.79 -15.53 -22.54
N SER A 2 14.99 -14.67 -22.00
CA SER A 2 15.47 -13.79 -20.92
C SER A 2 15.66 -14.57 -19.64
N GLU A 3 16.76 -14.33 -18.98
CA GLU A 3 17.04 -14.90 -17.67
C GLU A 3 16.24 -14.18 -16.60
N GLN A 4 15.50 -14.93 -15.81
CA GLN A 4 14.74 -14.35 -14.71
C GLN A 4 15.60 -14.32 -13.46
N ARG A 5 15.71 -13.15 -12.84
CA ARG A 5 16.36 -13.01 -11.55
C ARG A 5 15.73 -11.88 -10.76
N LEU A 6 15.86 -11.96 -9.45
CA LEU A 6 15.35 -10.93 -8.55
C LEU A 6 16.21 -9.66 -8.66
N THR A 7 15.55 -8.53 -8.82
CA THR A 7 16.24 -7.24 -9.04
C THR A 7 16.99 -6.74 -7.81
N HIS A 8 16.57 -7.14 -6.59
CA HIS A 8 17.20 -6.73 -5.34
C HIS A 8 18.19 -7.76 -4.79
N VAL A 9 18.58 -8.73 -5.62
CA VAL A 9 19.55 -9.75 -5.25
C VAL A 9 20.65 -9.72 -6.31
N ASP A 10 21.90 -9.59 -5.88
CA ASP A 10 23.04 -9.59 -6.80
C ASP A 10 23.47 -11.02 -7.18
N GLU A 11 24.51 -11.14 -8.01
CA GLU A 11 24.99 -12.44 -8.50
C GLU A 11 25.46 -13.35 -7.38
N SER A 12 25.88 -12.80 -6.25
CA SER A 12 26.31 -13.57 -5.08
C SER A 12 25.15 -13.98 -4.18
N GLY A 13 23.92 -13.54 -4.48
CA GLY A 13 22.75 -13.79 -3.65
C GLY A 13 22.51 -12.75 -2.56
N ALA A 14 23.36 -11.72 -2.45
CA ALA A 14 23.21 -10.69 -1.44
C ALA A 14 22.14 -9.66 -1.86
N ALA A 15 21.28 -9.27 -0.90
CA ALA A 15 20.27 -8.27 -1.14
C ALA A 15 20.90 -6.88 -1.29
N ARG A 16 20.37 -6.09 -2.21
CA ARG A 16 20.82 -4.70 -2.41
C ARG A 16 19.71 -3.84 -3.00
N MET A 17 19.82 -2.53 -2.80
CA MET A 17 18.94 -1.56 -3.45
C MET A 17 19.40 -1.38 -4.91
N VAL A 18 18.43 -1.44 -5.83
CA VAL A 18 18.71 -1.24 -7.26
C VAL A 18 19.02 0.22 -7.52
N ASP A 19 20.11 0.48 -8.28
CA ASP A 19 20.45 1.84 -8.72
C ASP A 19 19.54 2.23 -9.89
N VAL A 20 18.78 3.30 -9.71
CA VAL A 20 17.84 3.82 -10.70
C VAL A 20 18.24 5.22 -11.17
N SER A 21 19.44 5.69 -10.84
CA SER A 21 19.86 7.07 -11.11
C SER A 21 19.90 7.40 -12.60
N GLU A 22 20.10 6.42 -13.47
CA GLU A 22 20.17 6.62 -14.92
C GLU A 22 18.81 6.54 -15.62
N LYS A 23 17.77 6.11 -14.91
CA LYS A 23 16.42 6.05 -15.49
C LYS A 23 15.83 7.45 -15.60
N GLN A 24 15.05 7.66 -16.64
CA GLN A 24 14.29 8.89 -16.80
C GLN A 24 13.06 8.88 -15.89
N PRO A 25 12.72 10.02 -15.26
CA PRO A 25 11.47 10.12 -14.52
C PRO A 25 10.27 9.96 -15.45
N THR A 26 9.31 9.13 -15.05
CA THR A 26 8.03 8.96 -15.76
C THR A 26 6.91 8.91 -14.74
N LYS A 27 5.70 9.21 -15.20
CA LYS A 27 4.52 9.05 -14.36
C LYS A 27 4.28 7.56 -14.12
N ARG A 28 4.10 7.19 -12.86
CA ARG A 28 3.89 5.81 -12.46
C ARG A 28 2.70 5.74 -11.54
N VAL A 29 1.88 4.72 -11.74
CA VAL A 29 0.66 4.49 -10.95
C VAL A 29 0.62 3.01 -10.59
N ALA A 30 0.30 2.71 -9.35
CA ALA A 30 0.09 1.34 -8.90
C ALA A 30 -1.18 1.27 -8.06
N THR A 31 -1.94 0.20 -8.21
CA THR A 31 -3.11 -0.09 -7.39
C THR A 31 -2.92 -1.45 -6.74
N ALA A 32 -3.10 -1.49 -5.43
CA ALA A 32 -3.09 -2.72 -4.66
C ALA A 32 -4.45 -2.90 -3.99
N SER A 33 -4.82 -4.13 -3.68
CA SER A 33 -6.05 -4.43 -2.98
C SER A 33 -5.85 -5.54 -1.97
N GLY A 34 -6.75 -5.61 -0.99
CA GLY A 34 -6.75 -6.65 0.01
C GLY A 34 -8.11 -6.75 0.68
N ARG A 35 -8.28 -7.80 1.50
CA ARG A 35 -9.50 -8.03 2.25
C ARG A 35 -9.13 -8.41 3.68
N VAL A 36 -9.88 -7.86 4.64
CA VAL A 36 -9.80 -8.25 6.03
C VAL A 36 -11.09 -9.00 6.36
N LEU A 37 -10.99 -10.27 6.70
CA LEU A 37 -12.15 -11.05 7.11
C LEU A 37 -12.56 -10.65 8.51
N VAL A 38 -13.82 -10.35 8.69
CA VAL A 38 -14.37 -9.86 9.97
C VAL A 38 -15.67 -10.58 10.30
N SER A 39 -16.01 -10.57 11.58
CA SER A 39 -17.24 -11.19 12.05
C SER A 39 -18.48 -10.35 11.70
N PRO A 40 -19.69 -10.95 11.72
CA PRO A 40 -20.90 -10.19 11.50
C PRO A 40 -21.08 -9.04 12.49
N GLU A 41 -20.63 -9.21 13.73
CA GLU A 41 -20.71 -8.16 14.75
C GLU A 41 -19.84 -6.96 14.36
N VAL A 42 -18.64 -7.20 13.83
CA VAL A 42 -17.76 -6.12 13.38
C VAL A 42 -18.35 -5.43 12.15
N VAL A 43 -18.92 -6.19 11.22
CA VAL A 43 -19.59 -5.61 10.05
C VAL A 43 -20.70 -4.65 10.48
N ALA A 44 -21.53 -5.07 11.42
CA ALA A 44 -22.60 -4.23 11.93
C ALA A 44 -22.08 -2.93 12.55
N LEU A 45 -21.00 -3.01 13.34
CA LEU A 45 -20.40 -1.83 13.94
C LEU A 45 -19.84 -0.88 12.88
N LEU A 46 -19.18 -1.42 11.86
CA LEU A 46 -18.61 -0.60 10.78
C LEU A 46 -19.69 0.07 9.93
N ARG A 47 -20.87 -0.55 9.84
CA ARG A 47 -22.01 0.02 9.13
C ARG A 47 -22.80 1.02 9.98
N GLY A 48 -22.33 1.34 11.18
CA GLY A 48 -22.99 2.26 12.09
C GLY A 48 -24.14 1.64 12.88
N GLU A 49 -24.26 0.33 12.89
CA GLU A 49 -25.26 -0.39 13.66
C GLU A 49 -24.70 -0.72 15.03
N GLY A 50 -25.37 -0.29 16.09
CA GLY A 50 -24.90 -0.53 17.45
C GLY A 50 -24.19 0.67 18.05
N VAL A 51 -23.22 0.42 18.96
CA VAL A 51 -22.53 1.48 19.68
C VAL A 51 -21.55 2.22 18.77
N PRO A 52 -21.67 3.56 18.67
CA PRO A 52 -20.73 4.33 17.85
C PRO A 52 -19.29 4.21 18.40
N LYS A 53 -18.34 3.95 17.52
CA LYS A 53 -16.91 3.86 17.87
C LYS A 53 -16.07 4.86 17.10
N GLY A 54 -16.67 5.97 16.70
CA GLY A 54 -16.03 6.91 15.79
C GLY A 54 -16.01 6.35 14.38
N ASP A 55 -15.27 6.99 13.50
CA ASP A 55 -15.17 6.57 12.10
C ASP A 55 -13.93 5.73 11.90
N ALA A 56 -14.03 4.44 12.19
CA ALA A 56 -12.91 3.51 12.05
C ALA A 56 -12.41 3.44 10.61
N LEU A 57 -13.32 3.54 9.62
CA LEU A 57 -12.95 3.50 8.22
C LEU A 57 -12.17 4.75 7.81
N ALA A 58 -12.56 5.94 8.31
CA ALA A 58 -11.82 7.17 8.05
C ALA A 58 -10.41 7.12 8.66
N VAL A 59 -10.29 6.59 9.87
CA VAL A 59 -8.99 6.45 10.52
C VAL A 59 -8.10 5.47 9.74
N ALA A 60 -8.66 4.35 9.29
CA ALA A 60 -7.93 3.38 8.49
C ALA A 60 -7.47 3.98 7.15
N ARG A 61 -8.31 4.79 6.52
CA ARG A 61 -7.96 5.49 5.29
C ARG A 61 -6.76 6.41 5.49
N ILE A 62 -6.79 7.22 6.54
CA ILE A 62 -5.69 8.13 6.87
C ILE A 62 -4.42 7.34 7.15
N ALA A 63 -4.53 6.27 7.93
CA ALA A 63 -3.39 5.41 8.25
C ALA A 63 -2.78 4.79 6.98
N GLY A 64 -3.61 4.36 6.04
CA GLY A 64 -3.14 3.83 4.76
C GLY A 64 -2.37 4.86 3.95
N ILE A 65 -2.88 6.09 3.88
CA ILE A 65 -2.18 7.18 3.19
C ILE A 65 -0.83 7.47 3.86
N MET A 66 -0.81 7.50 5.19
CA MET A 66 0.45 7.66 5.93
C MET A 66 1.41 6.51 5.67
N GLY A 67 0.90 5.28 5.58
CA GLY A 67 1.70 4.11 5.25
C GLY A 67 2.39 4.24 3.89
N ALA A 68 1.66 4.71 2.89
CA ALA A 68 2.26 4.96 1.58
C ALA A 68 3.45 5.92 1.67
N LYS A 69 3.29 7.00 2.45
CA LYS A 69 4.34 8.01 2.63
C LYS A 69 5.52 7.52 3.46
N GLN A 70 5.31 6.54 4.32
CA GLN A 70 6.35 5.99 5.20
C GLN A 70 6.99 4.72 4.65
N THR A 71 6.66 4.32 3.43
CA THR A 71 7.15 3.08 2.84
C THR A 71 8.67 2.93 2.88
N PRO A 72 9.48 3.97 2.56
CA PRO A 72 10.94 3.81 2.62
C PRO A 72 11.47 3.52 4.02
N THR A 73 10.76 3.93 5.06
CA THR A 73 11.12 3.66 6.44
C THR A 73 10.77 2.24 6.87
N LEU A 74 9.72 1.67 6.28
CA LEU A 74 9.17 0.39 6.67
C LEU A 74 9.70 -0.77 5.84
N ILE A 75 9.94 -0.54 4.56
CA ILE A 75 10.32 -1.58 3.60
C ILE A 75 11.78 -1.38 3.22
N PRO A 76 12.67 -2.30 3.61
CA PRO A 76 14.08 -2.20 3.21
C PRO A 76 14.23 -2.19 1.70
N LEU A 77 15.24 -1.48 1.21
CA LEU A 77 15.61 -1.42 -0.20
C LEU A 77 14.62 -0.65 -1.09
N CYS A 78 13.62 0.03 -0.50
CA CYS A 78 12.78 0.96 -1.23
C CYS A 78 13.42 2.34 -1.28
N HIS A 79 13.31 2.98 -2.45
CA HIS A 79 13.78 4.37 -2.62
C HIS A 79 12.76 5.36 -2.06
N PRO A 80 13.20 6.46 -1.44
CA PRO A 80 12.28 7.56 -1.14
C PRO A 80 11.73 8.14 -2.44
N LEU A 81 10.41 8.29 -2.51
CA LEU A 81 9.74 8.80 -3.70
C LEU A 81 8.84 9.97 -3.34
N ALA A 82 8.74 10.92 -4.27
CA ALA A 82 7.77 12.01 -4.16
C ALA A 82 6.40 11.51 -4.64
N ILE A 83 5.52 11.20 -3.70
CA ILE A 83 4.17 10.74 -4.01
C ILE A 83 3.32 11.93 -4.38
N SER A 84 2.75 11.93 -5.61
CA SER A 84 1.87 12.98 -6.08
C SER A 84 0.40 12.71 -5.77
N LYS A 85 0.03 11.46 -5.53
CA LYS A 85 -1.34 11.06 -5.23
C LYS A 85 -1.33 9.77 -4.42
N ALA A 86 -2.17 9.71 -3.39
CA ALA A 86 -2.44 8.49 -2.65
C ALA A 86 -3.93 8.45 -2.30
N GLU A 87 -4.63 7.45 -2.80
CA GLU A 87 -6.04 7.23 -2.52
C GLU A 87 -6.21 5.87 -1.87
N VAL A 88 -6.99 5.81 -0.80
CA VAL A 88 -7.33 4.56 -0.11
C VAL A 88 -8.83 4.49 0.02
N ASP A 89 -9.42 3.43 -0.48
CA ASP A 89 -10.86 3.18 -0.42
C ASP A 89 -11.14 1.92 0.38
N LEU A 90 -12.16 1.98 1.22
CA LEU A 90 -12.58 0.86 2.04
C LEU A 90 -14.08 0.65 1.86
N ASP A 91 -14.46 -0.60 1.60
CA ASP A 91 -15.86 -1.01 1.43
C ASP A 91 -16.15 -2.19 2.35
N VAL A 92 -17.28 -2.11 3.06
CA VAL A 92 -17.68 -3.15 3.99
C VAL A 92 -18.62 -4.12 3.28
N ASP A 93 -18.18 -5.38 3.16
CA ASP A 93 -18.99 -6.49 2.67
C ASP A 93 -19.64 -7.24 3.85
N ASP A 94 -20.36 -8.31 3.56
CA ASP A 94 -21.05 -9.06 4.61
C ASP A 94 -20.10 -9.82 5.54
N ASP A 95 -18.88 -10.12 5.10
CA ASP A 95 -17.90 -10.91 5.85
C ASP A 95 -16.50 -10.32 5.82
N ALA A 96 -16.34 -9.16 5.25
CA ALA A 96 -14.99 -8.59 5.04
C ALA A 96 -15.05 -7.09 4.85
N VAL A 97 -13.88 -6.46 5.05
CA VAL A 97 -13.62 -5.10 4.57
C VAL A 97 -12.69 -5.21 3.38
N ARG A 98 -13.11 -4.71 2.23
CA ARG A 98 -12.27 -4.62 1.03
C ARG A 98 -11.54 -3.30 1.04
N ILE A 99 -10.26 -3.36 0.77
CA ILE A 99 -9.38 -2.19 0.75
C ILE A 99 -8.70 -2.13 -0.60
N SER A 100 -8.68 -0.95 -1.19
CA SER A 100 -7.86 -0.70 -2.37
C SER A 100 -7.10 0.60 -2.19
N ALA A 101 -5.87 0.65 -2.71
CA ALA A 101 -5.04 1.84 -2.66
C ALA A 101 -4.43 2.09 -4.02
N THR A 102 -4.51 3.33 -4.47
CA THR A 102 -3.89 3.79 -5.71
C THR A 102 -2.90 4.89 -5.38
N VAL A 103 -1.65 4.69 -5.77
CA VAL A 103 -0.56 5.62 -5.51
C VAL A 103 0.07 6.02 -6.84
N ALA A 104 0.37 7.29 -6.98
CA ALA A 104 1.02 7.83 -8.18
C ALA A 104 2.23 8.66 -7.81
N THR A 105 3.22 8.64 -8.69
CA THR A 105 4.41 9.47 -8.59
C THR A 105 4.92 9.77 -9.99
N THR A 106 5.80 10.77 -10.09
CA THR A 106 6.61 10.99 -11.30
C THR A 106 8.04 10.82 -10.86
N ASP A 107 8.61 9.67 -11.10
CA ASP A 107 9.93 9.31 -10.61
C ASP A 107 10.54 8.19 -11.47
N ARG A 108 11.66 7.66 -11.03
CA ARG A 108 12.49 6.70 -11.78
C ARG A 108 12.16 5.24 -11.45
N THR A 109 11.27 5.00 -10.52
CA THR A 109 10.84 3.64 -10.14
C THR A 109 9.34 3.62 -9.86
N GLY A 110 8.76 2.42 -9.81
CA GLY A 110 7.34 2.26 -9.55
C GLY A 110 6.96 2.48 -8.09
N VAL A 111 5.68 2.50 -7.84
CA VAL A 111 5.08 2.76 -6.52
C VAL A 111 4.29 1.55 -6.00
N GLU A 112 4.66 0.34 -6.42
CA GLU A 112 3.99 -0.89 -6.02
C GLU A 112 4.09 -1.12 -4.51
N MET A 113 5.27 -0.89 -3.93
CA MET A 113 5.46 -1.07 -2.49
C MET A 113 4.67 -0.06 -1.69
N GLU A 114 4.56 1.16 -2.19
CA GLU A 114 3.75 2.20 -1.56
C GLU A 114 2.27 1.82 -1.54
N ALA A 115 1.76 1.30 -2.65
CA ALA A 115 0.36 0.86 -2.74
C ALA A 115 0.10 -0.34 -1.83
N LEU A 116 0.98 -1.33 -1.83
CA LEU A 116 0.88 -2.52 -0.97
C LEU A 116 0.97 -2.14 0.51
N THR A 117 1.87 -1.23 0.85
CA THR A 117 2.02 -0.76 2.24
C THR A 117 0.77 -0.02 2.69
N ALA A 118 0.20 0.82 1.82
CA ALA A 118 -1.04 1.53 2.13
C ALA A 118 -2.17 0.57 2.48
N VAL A 119 -2.38 -0.46 1.68
CA VAL A 119 -3.41 -1.49 1.95
C VAL A 119 -3.12 -2.20 3.26
N SER A 120 -1.87 -2.59 3.49
CA SER A 120 -1.47 -3.34 4.69
C SER A 120 -1.67 -2.53 5.96
N VAL A 121 -1.27 -1.27 5.98
CA VAL A 121 -1.42 -0.39 7.14
C VAL A 121 -2.89 -0.10 7.40
N ALA A 122 -3.68 0.17 6.35
CA ALA A 122 -5.13 0.36 6.50
C ALA A 122 -5.78 -0.90 7.10
N ALA A 123 -5.36 -2.08 6.66
CA ALA A 123 -5.89 -3.35 7.15
C ALA A 123 -5.57 -3.56 8.64
N LEU A 124 -4.40 -3.17 9.09
CA LEU A 124 -3.99 -3.29 10.49
C LEU A 124 -4.67 -2.29 11.42
N THR A 125 -5.17 -1.21 10.87
CA THR A 125 -5.83 -0.15 11.63
C THR A 125 -7.32 -0.43 11.79
#